data_16e633773c92a99b77607079d0b19e61
#
_entry.id   16e633773c92a99b77607079d0b19e61
#
_cell.length_a   1.000
_cell.length_b   1.000
_cell.length_c   1.000
_cell.angle_alpha   90.00
_cell.angle_beta   90.00
_cell.angle_gamma   90.00
#
_symmetry.space_group_name_H-M   'P 1'
#
loop_
_entity.id
_entity.type
_entity.pdbx_description
1 polymer ?
#
loop_
_entity_poly.entity_id
_entity_poly.type
_entity_poly.pdbx_seq_one_letter_code
_entity_poly.pdbx_strand_id
1 'polypeptide(L)'
;YYETLCGGSGAGPVFDGCDAVHTHMTNSRLTDPEVLEWRYPVLLESFEIRDGSGGTGRHRGGHGVRRRTRFLESMEAVILANHRIVPPYGMAGGGEGAVGRNWVERTDGSSEMLAATDLRQMEPGDVFVIETPGGGGFGPAEGDADG
;
A
#
# COMPACT_ATOMS: atom_id res chain seq x y z
N TYR A 1 5.85 -7.06 -17.21
CA TYR A 1 4.79 -7.38 -16.24
C TYR A 1 4.29 -6.12 -15.54
N TYR A 2 3.00 -6.03 -15.36
CA TYR A 2 2.33 -4.90 -14.70
C TYR A 2 1.18 -5.43 -13.84
N GLU A 3 1.04 -4.87 -12.63
CA GLU A 3 -0.10 -5.14 -11.76
C GLU A 3 -0.46 -3.92 -10.93
N THR A 4 -1.70 -3.87 -10.45
CA THR A 4 -2.19 -2.82 -9.56
C THR A 4 -2.33 -3.37 -8.15
N LEU A 5 -1.64 -2.75 -7.19
CA LEU A 5 -1.78 -3.06 -5.77
C LEU A 5 -2.92 -2.24 -5.16
N CYS A 6 -3.76 -2.92 -4.37
CA CYS A 6 -4.85 -2.29 -3.64
C CYS A 6 -4.36 -1.50 -2.43
N GLY A 7 -5.12 -0.49 -2.03
CA GLY A 7 -5.00 0.20 -0.75
C GLY A 7 -6.16 -0.12 0.18
N GLY A 8 -6.35 0.67 1.22
CA GLY A 8 -7.56 0.66 2.04
C GLY A 8 -8.60 1.60 1.45
N SER A 9 -9.89 1.23 1.53
CA SER A 9 -10.97 2.14 1.15
C SER A 9 -11.33 3.10 2.29
N GLY A 10 -11.89 4.27 1.93
CA GLY A 10 -12.43 5.20 2.91
C GLY A 10 -13.68 4.67 3.61
N ALA A 11 -13.90 5.13 4.83
CA ALA A 11 -15.13 4.86 5.59
C ALA A 11 -16.27 5.80 5.16
N GLY A 12 -17.49 5.47 5.51
CA GLY A 12 -18.67 6.26 5.25
C GLY A 12 -19.57 6.41 6.48
N PRO A 13 -20.75 7.06 6.34
CA PRO A 13 -21.61 7.40 7.47
C PRO A 13 -22.11 6.20 8.29
N VAL A 14 -22.16 5.02 7.67
CA VAL A 14 -22.76 3.79 8.23
C VAL A 14 -21.91 2.55 8.03
N PHE A 15 -20.65 2.70 7.59
CA PHE A 15 -19.76 1.57 7.32
C PHE A 15 -18.29 1.95 7.53
N ASP A 16 -17.51 0.97 7.94
CA ASP A 16 -16.05 1.03 7.99
C ASP A 16 -15.45 0.86 6.59
N GLY A 17 -14.25 1.38 6.38
CA GLY A 17 -13.48 1.10 5.18
C GLY A 17 -13.04 -0.36 5.12
N CYS A 18 -12.93 -0.90 3.92
CA CYS A 18 -12.42 -2.25 3.68
C CYS A 18 -10.91 -2.25 3.55
N ASP A 19 -10.27 -3.22 4.18
CA ASP A 19 -8.83 -3.44 4.07
C ASP A 19 -8.49 -4.05 2.71
N ALA A 20 -7.37 -3.66 2.14
CA ALA A 20 -6.78 -4.30 0.96
C ALA A 20 -7.78 -4.55 -0.19
N VAL A 21 -8.52 -3.53 -0.59
CA VAL A 21 -9.60 -3.66 -1.57
C VAL A 21 -9.35 -2.80 -2.81
N HIS A 22 -9.59 -3.37 -3.99
CA HIS A 22 -9.69 -2.60 -5.22
C HIS A 22 -11.02 -1.88 -5.28
N THR A 23 -10.99 -0.57 -5.50
CA THR A 23 -12.17 0.30 -5.57
C THR A 23 -12.26 0.99 -6.93
N HIS A 24 -13.44 1.47 -7.28
CA HIS A 24 -13.71 2.22 -8.51
C HIS A 24 -13.28 1.44 -9.77
N MET A 25 -12.41 2.03 -10.56
CA MET A 25 -11.98 1.49 -11.86
C MET A 25 -10.85 0.46 -11.78
N THR A 26 -10.33 0.17 -10.59
CA THR A 26 -9.19 -0.73 -10.39
C THR A 26 -9.59 -2.17 -10.09
N ASN A 27 -10.85 -2.52 -10.13
CA ASN A 27 -11.41 -3.84 -9.79
C ASN A 27 -10.69 -5.01 -10.50
N SER A 28 -9.46 -5.26 -10.10
CA SER A 28 -8.56 -6.28 -10.63
C SER A 28 -8.15 -7.26 -9.53
N ARG A 29 -7.48 -8.32 -9.90
CA ARG A 29 -6.89 -9.30 -8.98
C ARG A 29 -5.38 -9.30 -9.14
N LEU A 30 -4.68 -9.60 -8.07
CA LEU A 30 -3.24 -9.85 -8.12
C LEU A 30 -2.98 -11.21 -8.79
N THR A 31 -1.84 -11.30 -9.45
CA THR A 31 -1.33 -12.57 -9.93
C THR A 31 -1.01 -13.46 -8.74
N ASP A 32 -1.41 -14.73 -8.83
CA ASP A 32 -1.03 -15.73 -7.84
C ASP A 32 0.49 -15.78 -7.68
N PRO A 33 1.03 -15.80 -6.45
CA PRO A 33 2.47 -15.81 -6.20
C PRO A 33 3.21 -16.93 -6.91
N GLU A 34 2.66 -18.13 -6.93
CA GLU A 34 3.30 -19.28 -7.60
C GLU A 34 3.41 -19.05 -9.10
N VAL A 35 2.37 -18.49 -9.72
CA VAL A 35 2.37 -18.14 -11.16
C VAL A 35 3.37 -17.02 -11.45
N LEU A 36 3.45 -16.00 -10.58
CA LEU A 36 4.39 -14.90 -10.71
C LEU A 36 5.83 -15.41 -10.68
N GLU A 37 6.16 -16.21 -9.69
CA GLU A 37 7.50 -16.77 -9.47
C GLU A 37 7.90 -17.77 -10.57
N TRP A 38 6.94 -18.48 -11.13
CA TRP A 38 7.18 -19.38 -12.26
C TRP A 38 7.48 -18.65 -13.56
N ARG A 39 6.85 -17.49 -13.78
CA ARG A 39 6.98 -16.71 -15.03
C ARG A 39 8.11 -15.71 -15.02
N TYR A 40 8.48 -15.20 -13.86
CA TYR A 40 9.46 -14.11 -13.72
C TYR A 40 10.49 -14.46 -12.66
N PRO A 41 11.75 -14.02 -12.82
CA PRO A 41 12.80 -14.28 -11.83
C PRO A 41 12.65 -13.39 -10.60
N VAL A 42 11.57 -13.56 -9.88
CA VAL A 42 11.24 -12.85 -8.64
C VAL A 42 10.69 -13.82 -7.61
N LEU A 43 10.77 -13.44 -6.33
CA LEU A 43 10.21 -14.15 -5.20
C LEU A 43 9.34 -13.20 -4.38
N LEU A 44 8.08 -13.55 -4.17
CA LEU A 44 7.21 -12.81 -3.26
C LEU A 44 7.53 -13.19 -1.82
N GLU A 45 8.28 -12.35 -1.11
CA GLU A 45 8.68 -12.61 0.29
C GLU A 45 7.52 -12.46 1.26
N SER A 46 6.70 -11.43 1.08
CA SER A 46 5.50 -11.21 1.88
C SER A 46 4.47 -10.34 1.16
N PHE A 47 3.21 -10.59 1.48
CA PHE A 47 2.08 -9.77 1.12
C PHE A 47 1.09 -9.77 2.30
N GLU A 48 0.98 -8.66 2.98
CA GLU A 48 0.29 -8.56 4.27
C GLU A 48 -0.51 -7.26 4.39
N ILE A 49 -1.52 -7.26 5.27
CA ILE A 49 -2.24 -6.05 5.65
C ILE A 49 -1.28 -5.14 6.44
N ARG A 50 -1.29 -3.86 6.10
CA ARG A 50 -0.54 -2.81 6.79
C ARG A 50 -1.38 -2.27 7.94
N ASP A 51 -1.35 -2.95 9.09
CA ASP A 51 -2.09 -2.58 10.27
C ASP A 51 -1.81 -1.13 10.70
N GLY A 52 -2.83 -0.43 11.17
CA GLY A 52 -2.74 0.96 11.62
C GLY A 52 -2.63 1.99 10.49
N SER A 53 -2.77 1.59 9.22
CA SER A 53 -2.72 2.54 8.10
C SER A 53 -4.06 3.19 7.76
N GLY A 54 -5.17 2.62 8.20
CA GLY A 54 -6.51 3.23 8.07
C GLY A 54 -6.70 4.41 9.03
N GLY A 55 -7.41 5.45 8.58
CA GLY A 55 -7.75 6.61 9.39
C GLY A 55 -8.72 6.26 10.53
N THR A 56 -8.56 6.93 11.67
CA THR A 56 -9.42 6.76 12.84
C THR A 56 -10.77 7.47 12.68
N GLY A 57 -11.76 7.09 13.46
CA GLY A 57 -13.08 7.72 13.42
C GLY A 57 -14.14 6.82 14.06
N ARG A 58 -15.39 7.26 14.07
CA ARG A 58 -16.53 6.39 14.43
C ARG A 58 -16.56 5.16 13.50
N HIS A 59 -16.26 5.39 12.24
CA HIS A 59 -16.00 4.35 11.24
C HIS A 59 -14.57 4.49 10.78
N ARG A 60 -13.78 3.43 10.96
CA ARG A 60 -12.37 3.42 10.59
C ARG A 60 -12.18 3.32 9.07
N GLY A 61 -11.16 3.95 8.54
CA GLY A 61 -10.69 3.69 7.18
C GLY A 61 -10.07 2.29 7.06
N GLY A 62 -10.13 1.71 5.88
CA GLY A 62 -9.52 0.42 5.59
C GLY A 62 -7.98 0.51 5.59
N HIS A 63 -7.33 -0.58 5.93
CA HIS A 63 -5.87 -0.69 5.89
C HIS A 63 -5.36 -0.98 4.47
N GLY A 64 -4.20 -0.41 4.14
CA GLY A 64 -3.46 -0.76 2.94
C GLY A 64 -2.72 -2.08 3.08
N VAL A 65 -1.83 -2.35 2.14
CA VAL A 65 -1.00 -3.55 2.13
C VAL A 65 0.48 -3.21 2.13
N ARG A 66 1.29 -4.16 2.60
CA ARG A 66 2.74 -4.18 2.40
C ARG A 66 3.08 -5.37 1.53
N ARG A 67 3.83 -5.13 0.48
CA ARG A 67 4.33 -6.16 -0.43
C ARG A 67 5.84 -6.08 -0.55
N ARG A 68 6.50 -7.22 -0.42
CA ARG A 68 7.95 -7.36 -0.54
C ARG A 68 8.26 -8.35 -1.65
N THR A 69 8.96 -7.90 -2.67
CA THR A 69 9.33 -8.73 -3.82
C THR A 69 10.85 -8.71 -3.99
N ARG A 70 11.48 -9.88 -3.86
CA ARG A 70 12.90 -10.06 -4.11
C ARG A 70 13.15 -10.33 -5.57
N PHE A 71 14.12 -9.65 -6.15
CA PHE A 71 14.57 -9.88 -7.51
C PHE A 71 15.68 -10.92 -7.52
N LEU A 72 15.60 -11.89 -8.43
CA LEU A 72 16.57 -12.97 -8.56
C LEU A 72 17.55 -12.72 -9.72
N GLU A 73 17.21 -11.82 -10.62
CA GLU A 73 18.03 -11.35 -11.74
C GLU A 73 17.95 -9.84 -11.87
N SER A 74 18.88 -9.24 -12.64
CA SER A 74 18.85 -7.81 -12.94
C SER A 74 17.62 -7.47 -13.79
N MET A 75 16.80 -6.53 -13.29
CA MET A 75 15.57 -6.08 -13.94
C MET A 75 15.31 -4.62 -13.63
N GLU A 76 14.47 -3.97 -14.41
CA GLU A 76 13.93 -2.67 -14.08
C GLU A 76 12.61 -2.82 -13.30
N ALA A 77 12.48 -2.05 -12.23
CA ALA A 77 11.24 -1.90 -11.48
C ALA A 77 10.72 -0.47 -11.62
N VAL A 78 9.44 -0.33 -11.97
CA VAL A 78 8.76 0.96 -12.12
C VAL A 78 7.59 1.01 -11.17
N ILE A 79 7.42 2.15 -10.51
CA ILE A 79 6.26 2.43 -9.65
C ILE A 79 5.51 3.66 -10.17
N LEU A 80 4.18 3.55 -10.22
CA LEU A 80 3.23 4.64 -10.43
C LEU A 80 2.22 4.59 -9.29
N ALA A 81 2.25 5.55 -8.41
CA ALA A 81 1.46 5.51 -7.18
C ALA A 81 0.91 6.88 -6.81
N ASN A 82 -0.21 6.86 -6.07
CA ASN A 82 -0.83 8.03 -5.48
C ASN A 82 -0.66 8.03 -3.95
N HIS A 83 -1.03 9.12 -3.31
CA HIS A 83 -1.03 9.28 -1.86
C HIS A 83 0.30 8.90 -1.19
N ARG A 84 1.40 9.36 -1.77
CA ARG A 84 2.75 9.23 -1.19
C ARG A 84 3.19 10.47 -0.41
N ILE A 85 2.53 11.62 -0.66
CA ILE A 85 2.77 12.90 0.01
C ILE A 85 1.50 13.38 0.70
N VAL A 86 0.38 13.41 -0.04
CA VAL A 86 -0.92 13.84 0.50
C VAL A 86 -1.68 12.60 1.00
N PRO A 87 -1.98 12.53 2.30
CA PRO A 87 -2.72 11.40 2.86
C PRO A 87 -4.17 11.37 2.34
N PRO A 88 -4.80 10.18 2.28
CA PRO A 88 -6.23 10.09 2.08
C PRO A 88 -6.96 10.78 3.24
N TYR A 89 -7.80 11.75 2.92
CA TYR A 89 -8.50 12.56 3.93
C TYR A 89 -9.59 11.76 4.65
N GLY A 90 -9.82 12.10 5.92
CA GLY A 90 -11.00 11.66 6.66
C GLY A 90 -12.18 12.61 6.42
N MET A 91 -13.39 12.14 6.71
CA MET A 91 -14.62 12.93 6.55
C MET A 91 -15.37 13.09 7.87
N ALA A 92 -16.10 14.20 7.99
CA ALA A 92 -16.98 14.49 9.13
C ALA A 92 -16.28 14.35 10.50
N GLY A 93 -15.02 14.76 10.61
CA GLY A 93 -14.21 14.65 11.82
C GLY A 93 -13.40 13.34 11.95
N GLY A 94 -13.46 12.47 10.94
CA GLY A 94 -12.59 11.29 10.87
C GLY A 94 -11.15 11.64 10.54
N GLY A 95 -10.21 10.79 10.95
CA GLY A 95 -8.78 10.93 10.73
C GLY A 95 -8.34 10.54 9.33
N GLU A 96 -7.17 11.04 8.94
CA GLU A 96 -6.53 10.71 7.68
C GLU A 96 -6.00 9.27 7.67
N GLY A 97 -6.02 8.64 6.50
CA GLY A 97 -5.29 7.40 6.26
C GLY A 97 -3.78 7.66 6.14
N ALA A 98 -2.95 6.67 6.46
CA ALA A 98 -1.51 6.78 6.29
C ALA A 98 -1.13 6.88 4.81
N VAL A 99 -0.15 7.71 4.49
CA VAL A 99 0.44 7.75 3.14
C VAL A 99 1.14 6.44 2.79
N GLY A 100 1.15 6.11 1.52
CA GLY A 100 1.95 4.99 1.03
C GLY A 100 3.44 5.33 1.01
N ARG A 101 4.27 4.29 0.95
CA ARG A 101 5.74 4.41 0.82
C ARG A 101 6.27 3.33 -0.10
N ASN A 102 7.35 3.67 -0.80
CA ASN A 102 8.04 2.72 -1.67
C ASN A 102 9.54 2.84 -1.42
N TRP A 103 10.24 1.72 -1.36
CA TRP A 103 11.69 1.73 -1.25
C TRP A 103 12.31 0.45 -1.80
N VAL A 104 13.60 0.50 -2.05
CA VAL A 104 14.41 -0.65 -2.40
C VAL A 104 15.35 -0.95 -1.25
N GLU A 105 15.42 -2.19 -0.83
CA GLU A 105 16.45 -2.71 0.09
C GLU A 105 17.52 -3.40 -0.74
N ARG A 106 18.75 -2.90 -0.66
CA ARG A 106 19.89 -3.46 -1.38
C ARG A 106 20.56 -4.57 -0.60
N THR A 107 21.29 -5.42 -1.30
CA THR A 107 22.03 -6.54 -0.68
C THR A 107 23.13 -6.12 0.27
N ASP A 108 23.62 -4.89 0.16
CA ASP A 108 24.61 -4.30 1.09
C ASP A 108 23.99 -3.77 2.39
N GLY A 109 22.68 -3.90 2.57
CA GLY A 109 21.93 -3.42 3.72
C GLY A 109 21.45 -1.97 3.61
N SER A 110 21.77 -1.26 2.53
CA SER A 110 21.25 0.09 2.29
C SER A 110 19.81 0.06 1.82
N SER A 111 19.09 1.18 2.04
CA SER A 111 17.71 1.39 1.58
C SER A 111 17.61 2.69 0.80
N GLU A 112 16.92 2.63 -0.32
CA GLU A 112 16.67 3.79 -1.19
C GLU A 112 15.18 4.09 -1.23
N MET A 113 14.76 5.24 -0.70
CA MET A 113 13.37 5.69 -0.80
C MET A 113 13.05 6.11 -2.23
N LEU A 114 11.85 5.74 -2.67
CA LEU A 114 11.34 6.04 -4.00
C LEU A 114 10.23 7.09 -3.94
N ALA A 115 10.13 7.89 -5.00
CA ALA A 115 9.01 8.79 -5.21
C ALA A 115 7.72 8.03 -5.60
N ALA A 116 6.60 8.76 -5.71
CA ALA A 116 5.33 8.20 -6.18
C ALA A 116 5.44 7.63 -7.60
N THR A 117 6.22 8.29 -8.45
CA THR A 117 6.59 7.80 -9.78
C THR A 117 8.11 7.71 -9.84
N ASP A 118 8.62 6.52 -10.00
CA ASP A 118 10.05 6.27 -10.00
C ASP A 118 10.40 5.00 -10.79
N LEU A 119 11.66 4.90 -11.18
CA LEU A 119 12.24 3.76 -11.86
C LEU A 119 13.55 3.41 -11.17
N ARG A 120 13.79 2.13 -10.93
CA ARG A 120 15.05 1.63 -10.37
C ARG A 120 15.52 0.39 -11.09
N GLN A 121 16.82 0.36 -11.34
CA GLN A 121 17.51 -0.87 -11.70
C GLN A 121 17.63 -1.74 -10.45
N MET A 122 17.11 -2.95 -10.53
CA MET A 122 17.19 -3.97 -9.49
C MET A 122 18.30 -4.96 -9.83
N GLU A 123 19.06 -5.34 -8.83
CA GLU A 123 20.09 -6.36 -8.94
C GLU A 123 19.66 -7.64 -8.20
N PRO A 124 20.28 -8.80 -8.52
CA PRO A 124 19.95 -10.04 -7.83
C PRO A 124 20.08 -9.92 -6.31
N GLY A 125 19.02 -10.27 -5.59
CA GLY A 125 18.94 -10.18 -4.14
C GLY A 125 18.29 -8.89 -3.60
N ASP A 126 18.14 -7.85 -4.41
CA ASP A 126 17.43 -6.62 -4.01
C ASP A 126 15.95 -6.89 -3.77
N VAL A 127 15.38 -6.18 -2.80
CA VAL A 127 13.96 -6.28 -2.45
C VAL A 127 13.26 -4.97 -2.75
N PHE A 128 12.22 -5.03 -3.55
CA PHE A 128 11.32 -3.90 -3.81
C PHE A 128 10.17 -3.96 -2.81
N VAL A 129 10.02 -2.91 -2.01
CA VAL A 129 8.99 -2.84 -0.97
C VAL A 129 7.98 -1.74 -1.30
N ILE A 130 6.71 -2.10 -1.29
CA ILE A 130 5.60 -1.19 -1.53
C ILE A 130 4.66 -1.26 -0.33
N GLU A 131 4.43 -0.12 0.31
CA GLU A 131 3.34 0.09 1.27
C GLU A 131 2.28 0.96 0.62
N THR A 132 1.07 0.42 0.48
CA THR A 132 -0.05 1.20 -0.07
C THR A 132 -0.71 2.03 1.02
N PRO A 133 -1.39 3.14 0.66
CA PRO A 133 -2.06 3.99 1.64
C PRO A 133 -3.28 3.30 2.26
N GLY A 134 -3.60 3.71 3.48
CA GLY A 134 -4.89 3.40 4.10
C GLY A 134 -5.99 4.34 3.59
N GLY A 135 -7.24 3.99 3.85
CA GLY A 135 -8.39 4.87 3.61
C GLY A 135 -8.60 5.86 4.76
N GLY A 136 -9.29 6.97 4.50
CA GLY A 136 -9.69 7.93 5.55
C GLY A 136 -10.84 7.39 6.41
N GLY A 137 -10.88 7.79 7.68
CA GLY A 137 -11.98 7.49 8.61
C GLY A 137 -13.18 8.42 8.44
N PHE A 138 -14.30 8.10 9.08
CA PHE A 138 -15.51 8.90 9.05
C PHE A 138 -16.05 9.14 10.48
N GLY A 139 -16.39 10.39 10.77
CA GLY A 139 -16.93 10.82 12.06
C GLY A 139 -15.86 10.91 13.16
N PRO A 140 -16.12 11.64 14.25
CA PRO A 140 -15.18 11.75 15.36
C PRO A 140 -14.97 10.38 16.03
N ALA A 141 -13.74 10.12 16.50
CA ALA A 141 -13.44 8.92 17.25
C ALA A 141 -14.23 8.95 18.60
N GLU A 142 -14.64 7.79 19.08
CA GLU A 142 -15.27 7.68 20.39
C GLU A 142 -14.25 8.07 21.46
N GLY A 143 -14.47 9.19 22.13
CA GLY A 143 -13.56 9.74 23.15
C GLY A 143 -13.24 11.23 22.98
N ASP A 144 -13.47 11.83 21.82
CA ASP A 144 -13.26 13.26 21.57
C ASP A 144 -14.53 14.12 21.83
N ALA A 145 -15.55 13.54 22.45
CA ALA A 145 -16.84 14.23 22.69
C ALA A 145 -16.91 15.02 24.01
N ASP A 146 -15.80 15.11 24.77
CA ASP A 146 -15.74 15.89 26.03
C ASP A 146 -14.54 16.88 25.96
N GLY A 147 -14.81 18.01 25.32
CA GLY A 147 -13.91 19.16 25.32
C GLY A 147 -14.65 20.43 25.04
#